data_d398908262ce34b4c39304900ff0a319
#
_entry.id   d398908262ce34b4c39304900ff0a319
#
_cell.length_a   1.000
_cell.length_b   1.000
_cell.length_c   1.000
_cell.angle_alpha   90.00
_cell.angle_beta   90.00
_cell.angle_gamma   90.00
#
_symmetry.space_group_name_H-M   'P 1'
#
loop_
_entity.id
_entity.type
_entity.pdbx_description
1 polymer ?
#
loop_
_entity_poly.entity_id
_entity_poly.type
_entity_poly.pdbx_seq_one_letter_code
_entity_poly.pdbx_strand_id
1 'polypeptide(L)'
;MTGHTTSRRVAIALAALLGLVAAVTAEVGVTDGPKGVVVNTRNGKAYAAFPDLGIVKIVNGATGPVVALKTGANVKNLTIDPRSGRVYAMNRGPGTISIIDPDTDAIIDTLKADRGSLTALNPVTNKLYVSASTGTDPSVIDLQSKSSTSIHAGTEGNALSVNVKANKIYFVGYEDNFLTVVDGVTNEPSRIEVPGFHQWDSTFNEKTGLLYLPTPNNNAVTVLDTRTNLVSMVGTGRVPMAAAVNDVTNRIYVVNYASSDVTVIDGASNQPIATIKVGLWPQQLAINSKTNRLYVVNTHANSVSVIDGRTNTVAATVPADKGPWAVAVNPVTNIIYVANRLSDKVTVIDGRTNNAVQR
;
A
#
# COMPACT_ATOMS: atom_id res chain seq x y z
N MET A 1 -24.39 11.50 31.80
CA MET A 1 -25.05 11.30 30.51
C MET A 1 -24.81 12.52 29.66
N THR A 2 -23.74 12.57 28.90
CA THR A 2 -23.51 13.55 27.78
C THR A 2 -22.09 13.25 27.26
N GLY A 3 -21.97 12.43 26.21
CA GLY A 3 -20.64 12.06 25.67
C GLY A 3 -20.64 11.39 24.30
N HIS A 4 -21.72 11.47 23.54
CA HIS A 4 -21.79 10.76 22.23
C HIS A 4 -22.10 11.62 21.01
N THR A 5 -22.01 12.96 21.09
CA THR A 5 -22.45 13.83 19.98
C THR A 5 -21.32 14.46 19.16
N THR A 6 -20.06 14.35 19.59
CA THR A 6 -18.94 14.99 18.88
C THR A 6 -18.28 14.09 17.81
N SER A 7 -18.30 12.78 17.97
CA SER A 7 -17.67 11.88 16.96
C SER A 7 -18.46 11.78 15.65
N ARG A 8 -19.78 11.91 15.70
CA ARG A 8 -20.63 11.88 14.50
C ARG A 8 -20.43 13.09 13.57
N ARG A 9 -20.01 14.26 14.08
CA ARG A 9 -19.85 15.46 13.26
C ARG A 9 -18.54 15.49 12.46
N VAL A 10 -17.49 14.86 12.97
CA VAL A 10 -16.20 14.76 12.26
C VAL A 10 -16.24 13.69 11.19
N ALA A 11 -16.90 12.55 11.44
CA ALA A 11 -17.14 11.52 10.45
C ALA A 11 -18.01 12.01 9.27
N ILE A 12 -19.00 12.89 9.56
CA ILE A 12 -19.86 13.50 8.53
C ILE A 12 -19.07 14.50 7.68
N ALA A 13 -18.10 15.23 8.21
CA ALA A 13 -17.29 16.17 7.43
C ALA A 13 -16.32 15.46 6.48
N LEU A 14 -15.73 14.33 6.88
CA LEU A 14 -14.87 13.52 6.00
C LEU A 14 -15.69 12.71 4.98
N ALA A 15 -16.86 12.19 5.39
CA ALA A 15 -17.83 11.57 4.49
C ALA A 15 -18.42 12.57 3.50
N ALA A 16 -18.62 13.83 3.89
CA ALA A 16 -19.07 14.89 2.98
C ALA A 16 -18.00 15.29 1.96
N LEU A 17 -16.70 15.27 2.31
CA LEU A 17 -15.62 15.46 1.34
C LEU A 17 -15.49 14.28 0.36
N LEU A 18 -15.70 13.06 0.84
CA LEU A 18 -15.77 11.85 0.01
C LEU A 18 -17.12 11.77 -0.76
N GLY A 19 -18.19 12.30 -0.20
CA GLY A 19 -19.53 12.33 -0.81
C GLY A 19 -19.68 13.38 -1.91
N LEU A 20 -18.97 14.51 -1.84
CA LEU A 20 -18.97 15.51 -2.92
C LEU A 20 -18.28 15.01 -4.20
N VAL A 21 -17.38 14.02 -4.07
CA VAL A 21 -16.78 13.33 -5.22
C VAL A 21 -17.75 12.32 -5.85
N ALA A 22 -18.67 11.75 -5.06
CA ALA A 22 -19.68 10.81 -5.56
C ALA A 22 -20.84 11.49 -6.29
N ALA A 23 -21.05 12.78 -6.09
CA ALA A 23 -22.17 13.51 -6.71
C ALA A 23 -21.91 14.00 -8.16
N VAL A 24 -20.70 13.82 -8.68
CA VAL A 24 -20.33 14.29 -10.04
C VAL A 24 -20.22 13.16 -11.07
N THR A 25 -20.32 11.89 -10.67
CA THR A 25 -20.26 10.76 -11.62
C THR A 25 -21.33 9.73 -11.34
N ALA A 26 -22.58 10.06 -11.63
CA ALA A 26 -23.59 9.05 -11.92
C ALA A 26 -23.37 8.53 -13.35
N GLU A 27 -22.27 7.84 -13.61
CA GLU A 27 -22.16 6.94 -14.75
C GLU A 27 -22.50 5.53 -14.26
N VAL A 28 -23.63 5.07 -14.72
CA VAL A 28 -24.16 3.73 -14.56
C VAL A 28 -23.16 2.72 -15.10
N GLY A 29 -22.64 1.83 -14.26
CA GLY A 29 -22.05 0.56 -14.68
C GLY A 29 -20.53 0.45 -14.74
N VAL A 30 -19.76 1.32 -14.10
CA VAL A 30 -18.30 1.11 -13.97
C VAL A 30 -18.02 0.25 -12.75
N THR A 31 -17.63 -1.00 -12.98
CA THR A 31 -17.08 -1.87 -11.93
C THR A 31 -15.85 -1.20 -11.32
N ASP A 32 -15.74 -1.25 -9.99
CA ASP A 32 -14.56 -0.79 -9.26
C ASP A 32 -13.34 -1.58 -9.76
N GLY A 33 -12.45 -0.95 -10.54
CA GLY A 33 -11.28 -1.58 -11.13
C GLY A 33 -10.22 -1.99 -10.09
N PRO A 34 -8.99 -2.29 -10.52
CA PRO A 34 -7.96 -2.81 -9.64
C PRO A 34 -7.61 -1.82 -8.52
N LYS A 35 -7.53 -2.32 -7.28
CA LYS A 35 -7.17 -1.52 -6.09
C LYS A 35 -5.75 -1.73 -5.60
N GLY A 36 -5.11 -2.81 -6.00
CA GLY A 36 -3.72 -3.10 -5.66
C GLY A 36 -2.98 -3.70 -6.83
N VAL A 37 -1.70 -3.39 -6.93
CA VAL A 37 -0.79 -4.00 -7.90
C VAL A 37 0.55 -4.28 -7.24
N VAL A 38 1.10 -5.47 -7.51
CA VAL A 38 2.45 -5.87 -7.06
C VAL A 38 3.23 -6.44 -8.23
N VAL A 39 4.55 -6.33 -8.16
CA VAL A 39 5.45 -6.83 -9.22
C VAL A 39 6.33 -7.93 -8.67
N ASN A 40 6.32 -9.07 -9.35
CA ASN A 40 7.28 -10.14 -9.11
C ASN A 40 8.57 -9.84 -9.88
N THR A 41 9.61 -9.46 -9.16
CA THR A 41 10.91 -9.12 -9.76
C THR A 41 11.68 -10.30 -10.30
N ARG A 42 11.28 -11.55 -9.99
CA ARG A 42 11.91 -12.78 -10.48
C ARG A 42 11.54 -13.07 -11.92
N ASN A 43 10.26 -12.88 -12.29
CA ASN A 43 9.75 -13.16 -13.64
C ASN A 43 9.27 -11.92 -14.41
N GLY A 44 9.27 -10.76 -13.77
CA GLY A 44 8.89 -9.48 -14.37
C GLY A 44 7.39 -9.23 -14.47
N LYS A 45 6.53 -10.18 -14.06
CA LYS A 45 5.08 -10.07 -14.16
C LYS A 45 4.51 -9.18 -13.05
N ALA A 46 3.45 -8.44 -13.36
CA ALA A 46 2.63 -7.73 -12.40
C ALA A 46 1.33 -8.50 -12.13
N TYR A 47 0.86 -8.38 -10.90
CA TYR A 47 -0.40 -8.96 -10.43
C TYR A 47 -1.27 -7.81 -9.93
N ALA A 48 -2.48 -7.67 -10.51
CA ALA A 48 -3.42 -6.61 -10.17
C ALA A 48 -4.72 -7.20 -9.63
N ALA A 49 -5.14 -6.75 -8.45
CA ALA A 49 -6.34 -7.21 -7.78
C ALA A 49 -7.58 -6.42 -8.23
N PHE A 50 -8.62 -7.13 -8.70
CA PHE A 50 -9.92 -6.60 -9.11
C PHE A 50 -11.00 -7.08 -8.13
N PRO A 51 -11.30 -6.33 -7.07
CA PRO A 51 -12.16 -6.76 -5.97
C PRO A 51 -13.57 -7.17 -6.39
N ASP A 52 -14.22 -6.37 -7.25
CA ASP A 52 -15.61 -6.57 -7.64
C ASP A 52 -15.77 -7.75 -8.60
N LEU A 53 -14.74 -8.04 -9.38
CA LEU A 53 -14.71 -9.20 -10.27
C LEU A 53 -14.23 -10.47 -9.56
N GLY A 54 -13.62 -10.34 -8.38
CA GLY A 54 -13.02 -11.46 -7.64
C GLY A 54 -11.89 -12.14 -8.40
N ILE A 55 -11.11 -11.35 -9.16
CA ILE A 55 -10.01 -11.86 -9.98
C ILE A 55 -8.69 -11.15 -9.68
N VAL A 56 -7.61 -11.84 -9.98
CA VAL A 56 -6.28 -11.26 -10.14
C VAL A 56 -5.90 -11.32 -11.62
N LYS A 57 -5.60 -10.18 -12.24
CA LYS A 57 -5.00 -10.14 -13.57
C LYS A 57 -3.48 -10.20 -13.45
N ILE A 58 -2.87 -11.09 -14.21
CA ILE A 58 -1.42 -11.20 -14.36
C ILE A 58 -1.04 -10.53 -15.68
N VAL A 59 -0.20 -9.52 -15.62
CA VAL A 59 0.22 -8.70 -16.77
C VAL A 59 1.71 -8.88 -17.00
N ASN A 60 2.09 -9.35 -18.19
CA ASN A 60 3.48 -9.58 -18.53
C ASN A 60 4.00 -8.49 -19.48
N GLY A 61 4.44 -7.37 -18.90
CA GLY A 61 4.97 -6.23 -19.66
C GLY A 61 3.91 -5.56 -20.55
N ALA A 62 4.40 -4.75 -21.48
CA ALA A 62 3.56 -3.95 -22.38
C ALA A 62 2.88 -4.79 -23.48
N THR A 63 3.49 -5.88 -23.90
CA THR A 63 3.06 -6.67 -25.06
C THR A 63 2.77 -8.14 -24.76
N GLY A 64 3.19 -8.63 -23.60
CA GLY A 64 2.99 -10.02 -23.19
C GLY A 64 1.53 -10.37 -22.91
N PRO A 65 1.24 -11.64 -22.61
CA PRO A 65 -0.11 -12.09 -22.31
C PRO A 65 -0.68 -11.46 -21.04
N VAL A 66 -2.02 -11.36 -20.97
CA VAL A 66 -2.77 -11.06 -19.77
C VAL A 66 -3.59 -12.29 -19.38
N VAL A 67 -3.37 -12.78 -18.17
CA VAL A 67 -4.11 -13.93 -17.61
C VAL A 67 -5.01 -13.43 -16.48
N ALA A 68 -6.26 -13.88 -16.43
CA ALA A 68 -7.19 -13.55 -15.35
C ALA A 68 -7.50 -14.81 -14.53
N LEU A 69 -7.20 -14.77 -13.24
CA LEU A 69 -7.46 -15.87 -12.31
C LEU A 69 -8.64 -15.52 -11.41
N LYS A 70 -9.64 -16.40 -11.33
CA LYS A 70 -10.68 -16.30 -10.31
C LYS A 70 -10.09 -16.72 -8.95
N THR A 71 -9.87 -15.75 -8.07
CA THR A 71 -9.29 -15.99 -6.73
C THR A 71 -10.39 -16.07 -5.67
N GLY A 72 -11.33 -15.13 -5.69
CA GLY A 72 -12.42 -15.04 -4.73
C GLY A 72 -12.98 -13.64 -4.63
N ALA A 73 -14.21 -13.51 -4.15
CA ALA A 73 -14.88 -12.22 -4.03
C ALA A 73 -14.09 -11.24 -3.14
N ASN A 74 -14.03 -9.98 -3.57
CA ASN A 74 -13.44 -8.89 -2.83
C ASN A 74 -11.93 -9.11 -2.52
N VAL A 75 -11.15 -9.47 -3.56
CA VAL A 75 -9.69 -9.55 -3.44
C VAL A 75 -9.12 -8.16 -3.15
N LYS A 76 -8.52 -7.97 -1.96
CA LYS A 76 -8.14 -6.65 -1.44
C LYS A 76 -6.67 -6.34 -1.58
N ASN A 77 -5.83 -7.32 -1.31
CA ASN A 77 -4.39 -7.13 -1.18
C ASN A 77 -3.64 -8.29 -1.80
N LEU A 78 -2.46 -7.99 -2.30
CA LEU A 78 -1.52 -8.95 -2.87
C LEU A 78 -0.19 -8.84 -2.15
N THR A 79 0.37 -9.97 -1.75
CA THR A 79 1.70 -10.06 -1.13
C THR A 79 2.55 -11.05 -1.91
N ILE A 80 3.81 -10.71 -2.18
CA ILE A 80 4.75 -11.59 -2.87
C ILE A 80 5.79 -12.12 -1.88
N ASP A 81 6.05 -13.42 -1.93
CA ASP A 81 7.23 -13.98 -1.29
C ASP A 81 8.46 -13.71 -2.18
N PRO A 82 9.42 -12.90 -1.74
CA PRO A 82 10.58 -12.55 -2.56
C PRO A 82 11.50 -13.75 -2.84
N ARG A 83 11.39 -14.85 -2.08
CA ARG A 83 12.21 -16.08 -2.22
C ARG A 83 11.64 -17.01 -3.29
N SER A 84 10.35 -17.31 -3.22
CA SER A 84 9.68 -18.23 -4.13
C SER A 84 9.03 -17.54 -5.33
N GLY A 85 8.72 -16.25 -5.21
CA GLY A 85 7.93 -15.50 -6.18
C GLY A 85 6.43 -15.78 -6.09
N ARG A 86 5.96 -16.63 -5.16
CA ARG A 86 4.54 -16.92 -4.96
C ARG A 86 3.79 -15.65 -4.56
N VAL A 87 2.57 -15.51 -5.09
CA VAL A 87 1.69 -14.39 -4.78
C VAL A 87 0.53 -14.87 -3.93
N TYR A 88 0.33 -14.19 -2.82
CA TYR A 88 -0.76 -14.42 -1.88
C TYR A 88 -1.84 -13.37 -2.10
N ALA A 89 -3.01 -13.79 -2.58
CA ALA A 89 -4.15 -12.92 -2.86
C ALA A 89 -5.18 -13.03 -1.75
N MET A 90 -5.34 -11.95 -0.97
CA MET A 90 -6.29 -11.90 0.14
C MET A 90 -7.71 -11.67 -0.38
N ASN A 91 -8.58 -12.66 -0.25
CA ASN A 91 -9.98 -12.64 -0.64
C ASN A 91 -10.85 -12.39 0.59
N ARG A 92 -11.19 -11.14 0.85
CA ARG A 92 -11.93 -10.74 2.06
C ARG A 92 -13.33 -11.33 2.13
N GLY A 93 -14.02 -11.48 0.98
CA GLY A 93 -15.38 -12.02 0.94
C GLY A 93 -15.48 -13.42 1.57
N PRO A 94 -14.78 -14.42 1.05
CA PRO A 94 -14.78 -15.77 1.60
C PRO A 94 -13.87 -15.95 2.83
N GLY A 95 -13.01 -14.99 3.17
CA GLY A 95 -12.00 -15.14 4.22
C GLY A 95 -10.94 -16.17 3.85
N THR A 96 -10.36 -16.07 2.66
CA THR A 96 -9.35 -16.99 2.15
C THR A 96 -8.18 -16.26 1.51
N ILE A 97 -7.05 -16.95 1.36
CA ILE A 97 -5.89 -16.48 0.62
C ILE A 97 -5.58 -17.48 -0.48
N SER A 98 -5.70 -17.05 -1.74
CA SER A 98 -5.28 -17.85 -2.89
C SER A 98 -3.77 -17.72 -3.07
N ILE A 99 -3.08 -18.85 -3.25
CA ILE A 99 -1.65 -18.91 -3.56
C ILE A 99 -1.49 -19.11 -5.06
N ILE A 100 -0.88 -18.12 -5.72
CA ILE A 100 -0.64 -18.13 -7.15
C ILE A 100 0.82 -18.50 -7.38
N ASP A 101 1.04 -19.52 -8.21
CA ASP A 101 2.36 -19.92 -8.66
C ASP A 101 2.82 -19.02 -9.83
N PRO A 102 4.03 -18.42 -9.73
CA PRO A 102 4.49 -17.45 -10.73
C PRO A 102 4.94 -18.08 -12.04
N ASP A 103 5.23 -19.38 -12.08
CA ASP A 103 5.75 -20.08 -13.25
C ASP A 103 4.61 -20.63 -14.11
N THR A 104 3.54 -21.12 -13.47
CA THR A 104 2.37 -21.70 -14.15
C THR A 104 1.22 -20.73 -14.32
N ASP A 105 1.25 -19.55 -13.66
CA ASP A 105 0.17 -18.58 -13.62
C ASP A 105 -1.17 -19.20 -13.15
N ALA A 106 -1.11 -20.13 -12.21
CA ALA A 106 -2.25 -20.87 -11.68
C ALA A 106 -2.37 -20.73 -10.17
N ILE A 107 -3.60 -20.88 -9.64
CA ILE A 107 -3.84 -21.04 -8.20
C ILE A 107 -3.46 -22.48 -7.84
N ILE A 108 -2.46 -22.65 -6.98
CA ILE A 108 -1.94 -23.95 -6.54
C ILE A 108 -2.48 -24.37 -5.17
N ASP A 109 -3.01 -23.42 -4.39
CA ASP A 109 -3.55 -23.69 -3.07
C ASP A 109 -4.44 -22.54 -2.58
N THR A 110 -5.21 -22.79 -1.52
CA THR A 110 -6.05 -21.80 -0.87
C THR A 110 -6.00 -22.01 0.64
N LEU A 111 -5.51 -20.98 1.36
CA LEU A 111 -5.48 -20.99 2.81
C LEU A 111 -6.77 -20.41 3.38
N LYS A 112 -7.22 -20.95 4.51
CA LYS A 112 -8.25 -20.33 5.33
C LYS A 112 -7.64 -19.14 6.07
N ALA A 113 -8.30 -18.00 6.04
CA ALA A 113 -7.92 -16.80 6.74
C ALA A 113 -9.16 -16.12 7.33
N ASP A 114 -8.96 -15.24 8.30
CA ASP A 114 -10.03 -14.37 8.75
C ASP A 114 -10.32 -13.31 7.69
N ARG A 115 -11.46 -12.62 7.80
CA ARG A 115 -11.88 -11.60 6.82
C ARG A 115 -11.05 -10.31 6.91
N GLY A 116 -9.72 -10.43 6.98
CA GLY A 116 -8.80 -9.31 6.95
C GLY A 116 -8.77 -8.58 5.62
N SER A 117 -8.07 -7.44 5.59
CA SER A 117 -7.94 -6.63 4.37
C SER A 117 -6.53 -6.62 3.81
N LEU A 118 -5.53 -6.76 4.66
CA LEU A 118 -4.11 -6.68 4.31
C LEU A 118 -3.37 -7.94 4.73
N THR A 119 -2.32 -8.25 4.00
CA THR A 119 -1.37 -9.29 4.35
C THR A 119 0.06 -8.78 4.27
N ALA A 120 0.93 -9.25 5.15
CA ALA A 120 2.36 -9.01 5.08
C ALA A 120 3.13 -10.29 5.44
N LEU A 121 4.17 -10.56 4.68
CA LEU A 121 4.99 -11.76 4.83
C LEU A 121 6.28 -11.44 5.58
N ASN A 122 6.60 -12.25 6.60
CA ASN A 122 7.97 -12.35 7.05
C ASN A 122 8.65 -13.53 6.32
N PRO A 123 9.50 -13.25 5.34
CA PRO A 123 10.10 -14.31 4.53
C PRO A 123 11.12 -15.15 5.32
N VAL A 124 11.68 -14.65 6.42
CA VAL A 124 12.65 -15.38 7.24
C VAL A 124 11.97 -16.45 8.08
N THR A 125 10.84 -16.11 8.71
CA THR A 125 10.08 -17.05 9.57
C THR A 125 9.02 -17.82 8.79
N ASN A 126 8.80 -17.52 7.51
CA ASN A 126 7.77 -18.12 6.66
C ASN A 126 6.34 -17.96 7.22
N LYS A 127 6.09 -16.82 7.88
CA LYS A 127 4.80 -16.48 8.47
C LYS A 127 4.13 -15.36 7.68
N LEU A 128 2.85 -15.53 7.38
CA LEU A 128 2.00 -14.53 6.73
C LEU A 128 1.04 -13.94 7.77
N TYR A 129 1.16 -12.65 8.00
CA TYR A 129 0.30 -11.91 8.92
C TYR A 129 -0.88 -11.33 8.17
N VAL A 130 -2.06 -11.39 8.78
CA VAL A 130 -3.33 -10.91 8.22
C VAL A 130 -3.90 -9.85 9.15
N SER A 131 -4.22 -8.67 8.61
CA SER A 131 -4.83 -7.60 9.41
C SER A 131 -6.26 -7.96 9.81
N ALA A 132 -6.72 -7.39 10.92
CA ALA A 132 -8.09 -7.51 11.34
C ALA A 132 -9.05 -6.71 10.45
N SER A 133 -10.32 -7.09 10.44
CA SER A 133 -11.44 -6.26 10.04
C SER A 133 -12.31 -5.95 11.25
N THR A 134 -13.32 -5.08 11.09
CA THR A 134 -14.24 -4.70 12.18
C THR A 134 -14.74 -5.92 12.96
N GLY A 135 -14.46 -5.95 14.26
CA GLY A 135 -14.90 -6.99 15.17
C GLY A 135 -14.13 -8.31 15.11
N THR A 136 -12.95 -8.33 14.48
CA THR A 136 -12.05 -9.49 14.45
C THR A 136 -10.66 -9.13 14.96
N ASP A 137 -9.88 -10.14 15.34
CA ASP A 137 -8.47 -9.99 15.68
C ASP A 137 -7.57 -10.24 14.44
N PRO A 138 -6.38 -9.64 14.37
CA PRO A 138 -5.35 -10.05 13.44
C PRO A 138 -4.98 -11.53 13.61
N SER A 139 -4.47 -12.14 12.56
CA SER A 139 -4.00 -13.53 12.62
C SER A 139 -2.64 -13.70 11.97
N VAL A 140 -1.97 -14.79 12.33
CA VAL A 140 -0.74 -15.26 11.70
C VAL A 140 -0.93 -16.65 11.13
N ILE A 141 -0.53 -16.85 9.89
CA ILE A 141 -0.55 -18.13 9.20
C ILE A 141 0.87 -18.61 9.02
N ASP A 142 1.20 -19.77 9.58
CA ASP A 142 2.42 -20.48 9.26
C ASP A 142 2.27 -21.13 7.88
N LEU A 143 3.08 -20.73 6.92
CA LEU A 143 2.96 -21.19 5.54
C LEU A 143 3.47 -22.62 5.30
N GLN A 144 4.17 -23.21 6.27
CA GLN A 144 4.62 -24.61 6.19
C GLN A 144 3.53 -25.56 6.68
N SER A 145 3.00 -25.31 7.88
CA SER A 145 1.93 -26.12 8.47
C SER A 145 0.54 -25.75 7.97
N LYS A 146 0.37 -24.54 7.39
CA LYS A 146 -0.89 -23.92 6.98
C LYS A 146 -1.84 -23.66 8.15
N SER A 147 -1.35 -23.68 9.38
CA SER A 147 -2.13 -23.36 10.57
C SER A 147 -2.26 -21.84 10.74
N SER A 148 -3.44 -21.40 11.18
CA SER A 148 -3.72 -20.01 11.53
C SER A 148 -3.89 -19.87 13.04
N THR A 149 -3.30 -18.82 13.61
CA THR A 149 -3.40 -18.47 15.03
C THR A 149 -3.87 -17.03 15.13
N SER A 150 -4.91 -16.78 15.95
CA SER A 150 -5.38 -15.41 16.25
C SER A 150 -4.38 -14.69 17.15
N ILE A 151 -4.21 -13.39 16.89
CA ILE A 151 -3.39 -12.48 17.70
C ILE A 151 -4.36 -11.52 18.40
N HIS A 152 -4.57 -11.68 19.70
CA HIS A 152 -5.54 -10.90 20.47
C HIS A 152 -5.08 -9.42 20.64
N ALA A 153 -4.98 -8.71 19.54
CA ALA A 153 -4.49 -7.34 19.49
C ALA A 153 -5.59 -6.28 19.64
N GLY A 154 -6.85 -6.64 19.34
CA GLY A 154 -8.00 -5.75 19.48
C GLY A 154 -7.92 -4.48 18.63
N THR A 155 -7.31 -4.55 17.43
CA THR A 155 -7.13 -3.40 16.53
C THR A 155 -7.55 -3.76 15.10
N GLU A 156 -8.23 -2.82 14.44
CA GLU A 156 -8.51 -2.91 13.01
C GLU A 156 -7.29 -2.45 12.21
N GLY A 157 -6.73 -3.31 11.37
CA GLY A 157 -5.52 -2.99 10.62
C GLY A 157 -5.79 -2.33 9.27
N ASN A 158 -5.44 -1.04 9.15
CA ASN A 158 -5.46 -0.30 7.88
C ASN A 158 -4.09 -0.23 7.20
N ALA A 159 -3.02 -0.39 7.96
CA ALA A 159 -1.69 -0.61 7.43
C ALA A 159 -0.99 -1.72 8.21
N LEU A 160 -0.03 -2.38 7.57
CA LEU A 160 0.67 -3.53 8.11
C LEU A 160 2.10 -3.54 7.58
N SER A 161 3.08 -3.47 8.48
CA SER A 161 4.50 -3.54 8.15
C SER A 161 5.21 -4.62 8.95
N VAL A 162 6.25 -5.20 8.34
CA VAL A 162 7.12 -6.20 8.98
C VAL A 162 8.55 -5.68 9.04
N ASN A 163 9.10 -5.59 10.24
CA ASN A 163 10.54 -5.45 10.44
C ASN A 163 11.15 -6.87 10.48
N VAL A 164 11.68 -7.28 9.34
CA VAL A 164 12.22 -8.64 9.17
C VAL A 164 13.40 -8.91 10.09
N LYS A 165 14.29 -7.91 10.29
CA LYS A 165 15.49 -8.04 11.13
C LYS A 165 15.17 -8.23 12.61
N ALA A 166 14.20 -7.44 13.10
CA ALA A 166 13.77 -7.50 14.49
C ALA A 166 12.68 -8.56 14.73
N ASN A 167 12.16 -9.17 13.66
CA ASN A 167 11.00 -10.06 13.67
C ASN A 167 9.81 -9.46 14.43
N LYS A 168 9.50 -8.18 14.12
CA LYS A 168 8.38 -7.45 14.70
C LYS A 168 7.40 -7.04 13.62
N ILE A 169 6.12 -7.11 13.94
CA ILE A 169 5.02 -6.80 13.04
C ILE A 169 4.24 -5.62 13.62
N TYR A 170 3.96 -4.62 12.78
CA TYR A 170 3.31 -3.38 13.15
C TYR A 170 1.95 -3.32 12.49
N PHE A 171 0.88 -3.41 13.30
CA PHE A 171 -0.49 -3.21 12.87
C PHE A 171 -0.91 -1.79 13.21
N VAL A 172 -1.39 -1.08 12.21
CA VAL A 172 -1.81 0.32 12.32
C VAL A 172 -3.32 0.38 12.22
N GLY A 173 -3.98 0.83 13.27
CA GLY A 173 -5.42 0.97 13.33
C GLY A 173 -5.93 2.24 12.64
N TYR A 174 -7.21 2.24 12.26
CA TYR A 174 -7.84 3.39 11.60
C TYR A 174 -8.20 4.50 12.57
N GLU A 175 -8.81 4.15 13.71
CA GLU A 175 -9.28 5.10 14.73
C GLU A 175 -8.43 5.06 16.00
N ASP A 176 -7.36 4.27 15.99
CA ASP A 176 -6.51 4.09 17.15
C ASP A 176 -5.44 5.19 17.23
N ASN A 177 -5.16 5.64 18.44
CA ASN A 177 -4.02 6.50 18.78
C ASN A 177 -2.81 5.67 19.25
N PHE A 178 -2.79 4.40 18.92
CA PHE A 178 -1.69 3.48 19.21
C PHE A 178 -1.41 2.58 18.00
N LEU A 179 -0.18 2.12 17.99
CA LEU A 179 0.32 1.09 17.08
C LEU A 179 0.40 -0.22 17.85
N THR A 180 -0.16 -1.29 17.32
CA THR A 180 0.04 -2.62 17.89
C THR A 180 1.29 -3.26 17.29
N VAL A 181 2.23 -3.62 18.17
CA VAL A 181 3.48 -4.30 17.80
C VAL A 181 3.41 -5.73 18.28
N VAL A 182 3.55 -6.67 17.35
CA VAL A 182 3.54 -8.11 17.65
C VAL A 182 4.96 -8.65 17.57
N ASP A 183 5.39 -9.37 18.59
CA ASP A 183 6.62 -10.14 18.55
C ASP A 183 6.42 -11.38 17.68
N GLY A 184 7.21 -11.52 16.62
CA GLY A 184 7.06 -12.61 15.64
C GLY A 184 7.50 -13.99 16.13
N VAL A 185 8.11 -14.08 17.34
CA VAL A 185 8.44 -15.37 17.99
C VAL A 185 7.27 -15.86 18.83
N THR A 186 6.81 -15.01 19.76
CA THR A 186 5.79 -15.37 20.76
C THR A 186 4.37 -15.12 20.28
N ASN A 187 4.18 -14.26 19.26
CA ASN A 187 2.93 -13.68 18.79
C ASN A 187 2.23 -12.79 19.83
N GLU A 188 2.94 -12.36 20.89
CA GLU A 188 2.41 -11.48 21.92
C GLU A 188 2.32 -10.04 21.42
N PRO A 189 1.16 -9.37 21.54
CA PRO A 189 1.01 -7.97 21.17
C PRO A 189 1.44 -7.03 22.29
N SER A 190 1.97 -5.89 21.90
CA SER A 190 2.19 -4.73 22.76
C SER A 190 1.73 -3.47 22.04
N ARG A 191 1.55 -2.36 22.77
CA ARG A 191 1.05 -1.10 22.20
C ARG A 191 2.06 0.02 22.40
N ILE A 192 2.19 0.86 21.35
CA ILE A 192 2.96 2.10 21.39
C ILE A 192 1.98 3.23 21.07
N GLU A 193 1.87 4.22 21.94
CA GLU A 193 1.07 5.41 21.66
C GLU A 193 1.70 6.19 20.50
N VAL A 194 0.86 6.56 19.53
CA VAL A 194 1.26 7.36 18.37
C VAL A 194 0.28 8.52 18.20
N PRO A 195 0.77 9.74 17.93
CA PRO A 195 -0.12 10.87 17.71
C PRO A 195 -0.84 10.73 16.35
N GLY A 196 -2.13 11.05 16.34
CA GLY A 196 -2.96 11.12 15.15
C GLY A 196 -3.76 9.86 14.85
N PHE A 197 -4.75 10.03 13.95
CA PHE A 197 -5.71 9.01 13.54
C PHE A 197 -5.69 8.86 12.01
N HIS A 198 -6.41 7.85 11.50
CA HIS A 198 -6.63 7.63 10.08
C HIS A 198 -5.34 7.39 9.27
N GLN A 199 -4.44 6.61 9.84
CA GLN A 199 -3.23 6.20 9.14
C GLN A 199 -3.60 5.13 8.08
N TRP A 200 -3.24 5.40 6.81
CA TRP A 200 -3.61 4.55 5.67
C TRP A 200 -2.46 3.71 5.15
N ASP A 201 -1.23 4.06 5.53
CA ASP A 201 -0.03 3.44 5.01
C ASP A 201 1.06 3.42 6.08
N SER A 202 2.03 2.56 5.89
CA SER A 202 3.23 2.49 6.71
C SER A 202 4.42 2.04 5.87
N THR A 203 5.55 2.71 6.01
CA THR A 203 6.78 2.32 5.32
C THR A 203 7.95 2.27 6.27
N PHE A 204 8.73 1.20 6.15
CA PHE A 204 9.88 0.95 7.01
C PHE A 204 11.18 1.31 6.30
N ASN A 205 12.06 2.06 6.95
CA ASN A 205 13.41 2.34 6.50
C ASN A 205 14.38 1.34 7.12
N GLU A 206 14.74 0.32 6.37
CA GLU A 206 15.65 -0.75 6.81
C GLU A 206 17.03 -0.24 7.22
N LYS A 207 17.47 0.89 6.67
CA LYS A 207 18.77 1.49 6.92
C LYS A 207 18.85 2.16 8.29
N THR A 208 17.77 2.82 8.70
CA THR A 208 17.71 3.59 9.95
C THR A 208 16.94 2.91 11.07
N GLY A 209 16.11 1.92 10.75
CA GLY A 209 15.21 1.26 11.70
C GLY A 209 14.00 2.12 12.06
N LEU A 210 13.65 3.10 11.22
CA LEU A 210 12.52 3.99 11.43
C LEU A 210 11.30 3.55 10.63
N LEU A 211 10.14 3.58 11.27
CA LEU A 211 8.84 3.36 10.63
C LEU A 211 8.16 4.73 10.43
N TYR A 212 7.73 5.00 9.20
CA TYR A 212 7.05 6.22 8.82
C TYR A 212 5.56 5.94 8.58
N LEU A 213 4.70 6.70 9.26
CA LEU A 213 3.25 6.56 9.25
C LEU A 213 2.64 7.89 8.78
N PRO A 214 2.20 8.01 7.52
CA PRO A 214 1.45 9.18 7.09
C PRO A 214 0.23 9.42 7.97
N THR A 215 0.12 10.64 8.53
CA THR A 215 -0.91 11.01 9.52
C THR A 215 -1.73 12.17 8.96
N PRO A 216 -2.81 11.89 8.19
CA PRO A 216 -3.56 12.89 7.42
C PRO A 216 -4.12 14.04 8.26
N ASN A 217 -4.63 13.74 9.45
CA ASN A 217 -5.26 14.73 10.33
C ASN A 217 -4.27 15.74 10.90
N ASN A 218 -2.98 15.40 10.94
CA ASN A 218 -1.93 16.27 11.47
C ASN A 218 -1.12 16.97 10.38
N ASN A 219 -1.37 16.67 9.09
CA ASN A 219 -0.52 17.10 7.97
C ASN A 219 0.97 16.79 8.24
N ALA A 220 1.23 15.59 8.71
CA ALA A 220 2.54 15.14 9.14
C ALA A 220 2.74 13.65 8.88
N VAL A 221 3.97 13.21 8.98
CA VAL A 221 4.33 11.80 9.13
C VAL A 221 4.75 11.56 10.57
N THR A 222 4.12 10.60 11.22
CA THR A 222 4.59 10.08 12.50
C THR A 222 5.77 9.15 12.24
N VAL A 223 6.86 9.34 12.97
CA VAL A 223 8.09 8.57 12.84
C VAL A 223 8.35 7.83 14.14
N LEU A 224 8.38 6.50 14.08
CA LEU A 224 8.71 5.63 15.19
C LEU A 224 10.12 5.07 15.03
N ASP A 225 11.00 5.31 15.99
CA ASP A 225 12.25 4.54 16.12
C ASP A 225 11.92 3.17 16.72
N THR A 226 12.00 2.11 15.91
CA THR A 226 11.61 0.76 16.32
C THR A 226 12.58 0.09 17.30
N ARG A 227 13.71 0.70 17.60
CA ARG A 227 14.70 0.23 18.57
C ARG A 227 14.45 0.80 19.97
N THR A 228 14.01 2.07 20.03
CA THR A 228 13.84 2.81 21.30
C THR A 228 12.37 3.04 21.65
N ASN A 229 11.45 2.80 20.71
CA ASN A 229 10.03 3.14 20.75
C ASN A 229 9.77 4.66 20.89
N LEU A 230 10.75 5.51 20.59
CA LEU A 230 10.55 6.94 20.57
C LEU A 230 9.75 7.36 19.33
N VAL A 231 8.78 8.22 19.55
CA VAL A 231 7.88 8.75 18.52
C VAL A 231 8.14 10.23 18.32
N SER A 232 8.20 10.66 17.08
CA SER A 232 8.32 12.04 16.66
C SER A 232 7.41 12.33 15.46
N MET A 233 7.27 13.58 15.07
CA MET A 233 6.48 13.98 13.90
C MET A 233 7.28 14.88 12.97
N VAL A 234 7.11 14.68 11.67
CA VAL A 234 7.70 15.49 10.61
C VAL A 234 6.57 16.13 9.79
N GLY A 235 6.55 17.46 9.71
CA GLY A 235 5.54 18.20 8.94
C GLY A 235 5.63 17.89 7.44
N THR A 236 4.46 17.79 6.79
CA THR A 236 4.33 17.51 5.35
C THR A 236 3.36 18.50 4.69
N GLY A 237 3.00 18.26 3.45
CA GLY A 237 1.84 18.90 2.83
C GLY A 237 0.52 18.41 3.44
N ARG A 238 -0.62 18.86 2.89
CA ARG A 238 -1.94 18.54 3.46
C ARG A 238 -2.41 17.15 3.07
N VAL A 239 -2.93 16.43 4.08
CA VAL A 239 -3.50 15.08 3.95
C VAL A 239 -2.49 14.11 3.34
N PRO A 240 -1.38 13.79 4.05
CA PRO A 240 -0.44 12.77 3.60
C PRO A 240 -1.13 11.39 3.59
N MET A 241 -1.01 10.65 2.47
CA MET A 241 -1.70 9.39 2.24
C MET A 241 -0.78 8.19 2.18
N ALA A 242 0.38 8.34 1.56
CA ALA A 242 1.33 7.26 1.38
C ALA A 242 2.77 7.76 1.49
N ALA A 243 3.66 6.86 1.90
CA ALA A 243 5.08 7.13 1.96
C ALA A 243 5.89 5.99 1.34
N ALA A 244 7.04 6.30 0.77
CA ALA A 244 7.99 5.29 0.32
C ALA A 244 9.43 5.72 0.61
N VAL A 245 10.29 4.74 0.86
CA VAL A 245 11.72 4.93 1.14
C VAL A 245 12.54 4.56 -0.08
N ASN A 246 13.47 5.42 -0.44
CA ASN A 246 14.56 5.06 -1.34
C ASN A 246 15.76 4.64 -0.50
N ASP A 247 15.98 3.33 -0.39
CA ASP A 247 17.05 2.76 0.43
C ASP A 247 18.44 3.16 -0.04
N VAL A 248 18.64 3.42 -1.33
CA VAL A 248 19.93 3.82 -1.90
C VAL A 248 20.30 5.23 -1.45
N THR A 249 19.37 6.18 -1.56
CA THR A 249 19.60 7.59 -1.24
C THR A 249 19.23 7.94 0.19
N ASN A 250 18.61 7.06 0.94
CA ASN A 250 18.06 7.28 2.27
C ASN A 250 17.10 8.48 2.32
N ARG A 251 16.22 8.59 1.33
CA ARG A 251 15.18 9.62 1.26
C ARG A 251 13.81 9.02 1.38
N ILE A 252 12.93 9.69 2.10
CA ILE A 252 11.54 9.34 2.25
C ILE A 252 10.70 10.33 1.44
N TYR A 253 9.77 9.82 0.66
CA TYR A 253 8.86 10.59 -0.16
C TYR A 253 7.44 10.38 0.31
N VAL A 254 6.74 11.46 0.66
CA VAL A 254 5.39 11.43 1.21
C VAL A 254 4.44 12.12 0.26
N VAL A 255 3.43 11.38 -0.19
CA VAL A 255 2.38 11.88 -1.08
C VAL A 255 1.33 12.62 -0.28
N ASN A 256 1.08 13.89 -0.62
CA ASN A 256 0.12 14.75 0.06
C ASN A 256 -1.10 15.00 -0.85
N TYR A 257 -2.18 14.29 -0.56
CA TYR A 257 -3.40 14.25 -1.38
C TYR A 257 -4.02 15.64 -1.61
N ALA A 258 -4.27 16.39 -0.53
CA ALA A 258 -5.01 17.64 -0.61
C ALA A 258 -4.17 18.85 -1.05
N SER A 259 -2.84 18.79 -0.92
CA SER A 259 -1.95 19.85 -1.43
C SER A 259 -1.39 19.55 -2.82
N SER A 260 -1.64 18.35 -3.36
CA SER A 260 -1.17 17.91 -4.68
C SER A 260 0.34 18.06 -4.84
N ASP A 261 1.07 17.51 -3.87
CA ASP A 261 2.53 17.53 -3.86
C ASP A 261 3.13 16.30 -3.16
N VAL A 262 4.45 16.20 -3.24
CA VAL A 262 5.25 15.20 -2.53
C VAL A 262 6.24 15.92 -1.64
N THR A 263 6.22 15.63 -0.35
CA THR A 263 7.26 16.07 0.59
C THR A 263 8.43 15.10 0.53
N VAL A 264 9.64 15.62 0.41
CA VAL A 264 10.89 14.85 0.47
C VAL A 264 11.53 15.05 1.82
N ILE A 265 11.78 13.97 2.55
CA ILE A 265 12.40 13.95 3.87
C ILE A 265 13.79 13.30 3.74
N ASP A 266 14.79 13.92 4.33
CA ASP A 266 16.10 13.30 4.49
C ASP A 266 16.09 12.29 5.63
N GLY A 267 16.41 11.04 5.34
CA GLY A 267 16.29 9.93 6.28
C GLY A 267 17.38 9.87 7.35
N ALA A 268 18.40 10.72 7.27
CA ALA A 268 19.42 10.82 8.32
C ALA A 268 19.03 11.86 9.38
N SER A 269 18.48 13.00 8.95
CA SER A 269 18.10 14.10 9.82
C SER A 269 16.62 14.09 10.22
N ASN A 270 15.77 13.34 9.49
CA ASN A 270 14.30 13.40 9.58
C ASN A 270 13.75 14.82 9.32
N GLN A 271 14.41 15.62 8.49
CA GLN A 271 13.93 16.93 8.14
C GLN A 271 13.40 16.97 6.69
N PRO A 272 12.29 17.69 6.43
CA PRO A 272 11.86 17.94 5.07
C PRO A 272 12.86 18.79 4.33
N ILE A 273 13.25 18.37 3.12
CA ILE A 273 14.27 19.03 2.29
C ILE A 273 13.73 19.59 0.98
N ALA A 274 12.56 19.13 0.53
CA ALA A 274 11.93 19.63 -0.68
C ALA A 274 10.42 19.35 -0.69
N THR A 275 9.69 20.12 -1.49
CA THR A 275 8.29 19.89 -1.85
C THR A 275 8.15 19.93 -3.36
N ILE A 276 7.59 18.88 -3.96
CA ILE A 276 7.47 18.69 -5.40
C ILE A 276 6.00 18.72 -5.79
N LYS A 277 5.57 19.70 -6.59
CA LYS A 277 4.21 19.75 -7.13
C LYS A 277 4.00 18.65 -8.15
N VAL A 278 2.86 17.96 -8.05
CA VAL A 278 2.44 16.85 -8.93
C VAL A 278 1.01 17.07 -9.43
N GLY A 279 0.42 16.09 -10.10
CA GLY A 279 -0.98 16.17 -10.54
C GLY A 279 -1.97 16.13 -9.37
N LEU A 280 -3.26 16.37 -9.67
CA LEU A 280 -4.32 16.48 -8.67
C LEU A 280 -4.61 15.14 -7.99
N TRP A 281 -4.76 15.20 -6.65
CA TRP A 281 -5.09 14.09 -5.77
C TRP A 281 -4.14 12.91 -5.94
N PRO A 282 -2.85 13.11 -5.66
CA PRO A 282 -1.90 12.02 -5.65
C PRO A 282 -2.24 11.04 -4.53
N GLN A 283 -2.25 9.73 -4.84
CA GLN A 283 -2.74 8.69 -3.95
C GLN A 283 -1.64 7.76 -3.44
N GLN A 284 -0.75 7.33 -4.33
CA GLN A 284 0.32 6.39 -4.03
C GLN A 284 1.55 6.70 -4.87
N LEU A 285 2.69 6.17 -4.43
CA LEU A 285 3.95 6.27 -5.17
C LEU A 285 4.72 4.94 -5.13
N ALA A 286 5.55 4.74 -6.14
CA ALA A 286 6.54 3.68 -6.18
C ALA A 286 7.89 4.23 -6.63
N ILE A 287 8.98 3.61 -6.17
CA ILE A 287 10.34 4.06 -6.41
C ILE A 287 11.11 3.00 -7.19
N ASN A 288 11.76 3.39 -8.28
CA ASN A 288 12.84 2.62 -8.85
C ASN A 288 14.16 3.13 -8.28
N SER A 289 14.68 2.46 -7.25
CA SER A 289 15.92 2.86 -6.58
C SER A 289 17.16 2.77 -7.49
N LYS A 290 17.16 1.90 -8.51
CA LYS A 290 18.25 1.78 -9.48
C LYS A 290 18.39 3.00 -10.37
N THR A 291 17.25 3.58 -10.80
CA THR A 291 17.23 4.77 -11.66
C THR A 291 17.05 6.06 -10.86
N ASN A 292 16.78 5.96 -9.56
CA ASN A 292 16.39 7.04 -8.67
C ASN A 292 15.18 7.84 -9.22
N ARG A 293 14.19 7.12 -9.79
CA ARG A 293 12.94 7.70 -10.28
C ARG A 293 11.76 7.26 -9.45
N LEU A 294 10.84 8.19 -9.24
CA LEU A 294 9.58 7.96 -8.53
C LEU A 294 8.42 8.10 -9.49
N TYR A 295 7.39 7.32 -9.25
CA TYR A 295 6.16 7.29 -10.03
C TYR A 295 4.99 7.55 -9.08
N VAL A 296 4.35 8.72 -9.20
CA VAL A 296 3.24 9.15 -8.35
C VAL A 296 1.96 9.10 -9.13
N VAL A 297 0.99 8.31 -8.69
CA VAL A 297 -0.34 8.25 -9.34
C VAL A 297 -1.19 9.41 -8.89
N ASN A 298 -1.70 10.19 -9.85
CA ASN A 298 -2.54 11.35 -9.65
C ASN A 298 -3.98 10.97 -10.04
N THR A 299 -4.78 10.55 -9.06
CA THR A 299 -6.07 9.90 -9.28
C THR A 299 -7.05 10.78 -10.05
N HIS A 300 -7.15 12.06 -9.69
CA HIS A 300 -8.08 12.97 -10.35
C HIS A 300 -7.55 13.53 -11.69
N ALA A 301 -6.23 13.58 -11.83
CA ALA A 301 -5.61 14.02 -13.08
C ALA A 301 -5.45 12.90 -14.12
N ASN A 302 -5.83 11.65 -13.79
CA ASN A 302 -5.67 10.48 -14.67
C ASN A 302 -4.26 10.40 -15.27
N SER A 303 -3.24 10.58 -14.42
CA SER A 303 -1.85 10.64 -14.84
C SER A 303 -0.89 10.08 -13.80
N VAL A 304 0.34 9.86 -14.23
CA VAL A 304 1.47 9.51 -13.37
C VAL A 304 2.53 10.61 -13.49
N SER A 305 2.90 11.23 -12.38
CA SER A 305 4.07 12.11 -12.34
C SER A 305 5.33 11.28 -12.18
N VAL A 306 6.28 11.43 -13.10
CA VAL A 306 7.61 10.82 -13.04
C VAL A 306 8.58 11.84 -12.47
N ILE A 307 9.10 11.58 -11.27
CA ILE A 307 10.00 12.50 -10.57
C ILE A 307 11.45 11.98 -10.68
N ASP A 308 12.38 12.88 -10.99
CA ASP A 308 13.81 12.62 -10.85
C ASP A 308 14.23 12.90 -9.40
N GLY A 309 14.59 11.85 -8.65
CA GLY A 309 14.99 11.95 -7.25
C GLY A 309 16.38 12.60 -7.02
N ARG A 310 17.13 12.91 -8.07
CA ARG A 310 18.39 13.68 -7.96
C ARG A 310 18.14 15.17 -7.88
N THR A 311 17.18 15.65 -8.68
CA THR A 311 16.83 17.07 -8.78
C THR A 311 15.61 17.45 -7.97
N ASN A 312 14.81 16.46 -7.52
CA ASN A 312 13.51 16.64 -6.89
C ASN A 312 12.54 17.44 -7.77
N THR A 313 12.51 17.14 -9.06
CA THR A 313 11.61 17.78 -10.04
C THR A 313 10.82 16.74 -10.83
N VAL A 314 9.64 17.11 -11.32
CA VAL A 314 8.87 16.30 -12.27
C VAL A 314 9.57 16.31 -13.61
N ALA A 315 10.06 15.15 -14.04
CA ALA A 315 10.72 14.95 -15.34
C ALA A 315 9.73 14.70 -16.47
N ALA A 316 8.57 14.08 -16.14
CA ALA A 316 7.50 13.81 -17.10
C ALA A 316 6.16 13.63 -16.40
N THR A 317 5.07 13.87 -17.14
CA THR A 317 3.71 13.48 -16.75
C THR A 317 3.17 12.53 -17.81
N VAL A 318 2.86 11.30 -17.41
CA VAL A 318 2.44 10.22 -18.30
C VAL A 318 0.94 10.01 -18.14
N PRO A 319 0.13 10.00 -19.21
CA PRO A 319 -1.28 9.67 -19.13
C PRO A 319 -1.50 8.24 -18.59
N ALA A 320 -2.45 8.09 -17.70
CA ALA A 320 -2.98 6.81 -17.23
C ALA A 320 -4.44 6.66 -17.64
N ASP A 321 -5.03 5.47 -17.41
CA ASP A 321 -6.46 5.31 -17.57
C ASP A 321 -7.22 5.90 -16.36
N LYS A 322 -8.55 5.80 -16.35
CA LYS A 322 -9.43 6.45 -15.36
C LYS A 322 -9.12 6.01 -13.92
N GLY A 323 -8.88 7.00 -13.07
CA GLY A 323 -8.69 6.83 -11.63
C GLY A 323 -7.48 5.98 -11.25
N PRO A 324 -6.25 6.30 -11.67
CA PRO A 324 -5.05 5.58 -11.22
C PRO A 324 -4.97 5.61 -9.69
N TRP A 325 -4.81 4.45 -9.07
CA TRP A 325 -4.92 4.29 -7.63
C TRP A 325 -3.65 3.72 -6.98
N ALA A 326 -3.13 2.65 -7.55
CA ALA A 326 -1.94 1.98 -7.05
C ALA A 326 -0.89 1.84 -8.13
N VAL A 327 0.39 1.83 -7.75
CA VAL A 327 1.52 1.73 -8.66
C VAL A 327 2.59 0.80 -8.11
N ALA A 328 3.16 -0.02 -9.00
CA ALA A 328 4.31 -0.87 -8.69
C ALA A 328 5.36 -0.76 -9.79
N VAL A 329 6.63 -0.86 -9.40
CA VAL A 329 7.77 -0.76 -10.30
C VAL A 329 8.54 -2.07 -10.32
N ASN A 330 8.91 -2.52 -11.51
CA ASN A 330 9.93 -3.54 -11.67
C ASN A 330 11.30 -2.85 -11.82
N PRO A 331 12.16 -2.87 -10.79
CA PRO A 331 13.46 -2.17 -10.86
C PRO A 331 14.48 -2.88 -11.77
N VAL A 332 14.19 -4.10 -12.24
CA VAL A 332 15.06 -4.86 -13.15
C VAL A 332 14.77 -4.47 -14.58
N THR A 333 13.50 -4.51 -14.98
CA THR A 333 13.08 -4.21 -16.36
C THR A 333 12.79 -2.73 -16.59
N ASN A 334 12.65 -1.95 -15.52
CA ASN A 334 12.19 -0.56 -15.48
C ASN A 334 10.79 -0.38 -16.11
N ILE A 335 9.91 -1.37 -15.90
CA ILE A 335 8.51 -1.31 -16.27
C ILE A 335 7.68 -0.95 -15.02
N ILE A 336 6.73 -0.06 -15.23
CA ILE A 336 5.83 0.44 -14.19
C ILE A 336 4.42 -0.02 -14.51
N TYR A 337 3.70 -0.49 -13.50
CA TYR A 337 2.33 -0.96 -13.61
C TYR A 337 1.44 -0.13 -12.70
N VAL A 338 0.37 0.42 -13.28
CA VAL A 338 -0.57 1.30 -12.58
C VAL A 338 -1.95 0.66 -12.61
N ALA A 339 -2.51 0.44 -11.44
CA ALA A 339 -3.87 -0.06 -11.28
C ALA A 339 -4.85 1.11 -11.37
N ASN A 340 -5.75 1.09 -12.35
CA ASN A 340 -6.72 2.16 -12.59
C ASN A 340 -8.08 1.77 -12.00
N ARG A 341 -8.47 2.39 -10.88
CA ARG A 341 -9.64 2.01 -10.08
C ARG A 341 -10.97 2.14 -10.82
N LEU A 342 -11.09 3.10 -11.74
CA LEU A 342 -12.32 3.40 -12.47
C LEU A 342 -12.33 2.81 -13.88
N SER A 343 -11.48 1.80 -14.13
CA SER A 343 -11.46 1.00 -15.35
C SER A 343 -11.05 -0.44 -15.03
N ASP A 344 -11.23 -1.33 -16.00
CA ASP A 344 -10.80 -2.74 -15.91
C ASP A 344 -9.36 -2.96 -16.39
N LYS A 345 -8.58 -1.88 -16.55
CA LYS A 345 -7.26 -1.90 -17.17
C LYS A 345 -6.13 -1.62 -16.20
N VAL A 346 -4.97 -2.11 -16.56
CA VAL A 346 -3.68 -1.76 -15.97
C VAL A 346 -2.90 -0.92 -16.96
N THR A 347 -2.48 0.29 -16.60
CA THR A 347 -1.56 1.07 -17.41
C THR A 347 -0.14 0.54 -17.21
N VAL A 348 0.54 0.22 -18.30
CA VAL A 348 1.93 -0.24 -18.29
C VAL A 348 2.80 0.84 -18.92
N ILE A 349 3.80 1.33 -18.17
CA ILE A 349 4.70 2.40 -18.60
C ILE A 349 6.12 1.86 -18.74
N ASP A 350 6.78 2.11 -19.87
CA ASP A 350 8.22 1.90 -20.02
C ASP A 350 8.95 3.08 -19.38
N GLY A 351 9.64 2.86 -18.27
CA GLY A 351 10.34 3.90 -17.50
C GLY A 351 11.57 4.50 -18.20
N ARG A 352 11.97 3.96 -19.37
CA ARG A 352 13.04 4.54 -20.20
C ARG A 352 12.50 5.61 -21.14
N THR A 353 11.33 5.37 -21.72
CA THR A 353 10.72 6.21 -22.75
C THR A 353 9.53 7.03 -22.24
N ASN A 354 8.96 6.66 -21.10
CA ASN A 354 7.68 7.14 -20.56
C ASN A 354 6.47 6.85 -21.48
N ASN A 355 6.59 5.90 -22.41
CA ASN A 355 5.46 5.45 -23.20
C ASN A 355 4.55 4.54 -22.35
N ALA A 356 3.24 4.75 -22.49
CA ALA A 356 2.22 4.00 -21.77
C ALA A 356 1.29 3.23 -22.70
N VAL A 357 0.90 2.02 -22.29
CA VAL A 357 -0.14 1.21 -22.94
C VAL A 357 -1.15 0.71 -21.91
N GLN A 358 -2.39 0.47 -22.36
CA GLN A 358 -3.45 -0.06 -21.50
C GLN A 358 -3.59 -1.57 -21.70
N ARG A 359 -3.66 -2.32 -20.57
CA ARG A 359 -3.72 -3.79 -20.59
C ARG A 359 -4.95 -4.32 -19.85
#